data_3c7cdb6051fc9cfe685930756aa8af24
#
_entry.id   3c7cdb6051fc9cfe685930756aa8af24
#
_cell.length_a   1.000
_cell.length_b   1.000
_cell.length_c   1.000
_cell.angle_alpha   90.00
_cell.angle_beta   90.00
_cell.angle_gamma   90.00
#
_symmetry.space_group_name_H-M   'P 1'
#
loop_
_entity.id
_entity.type
_entity.pdbx_description
1 polymer ?
#
loop_
_entity_poly.entity_id
_entity_poly.type
_entity_poly.pdbx_seq_one_letter_code
_entity_poly.pdbx_strand_id
1 'polypeptide(L)'
;MSKIPEFRKQRLEIVYRPIDELKPDLANARLHSKEQIRKLKKSIETFGFIVPALVDAELNIVAGNGRVAGARMAGHSEVPTVRLDHLSPAQLRAFTIADNRLSELATWDDRLLAQQLKDLSLLGLDFSLEVTGFEMAEIDLRIESLKNLTQPNDDPADALPELPANPPLSRSAICGCSATIASYAAARSMLPLLPR
;
A
#
# COMPACT_ATOMS: atom_id res chain seq x y z
N MET A 1 17.22 -20.83 21.94
CA MET A 1 17.77 -19.85 20.98
C MET A 1 17.72 -20.48 19.60
N SER A 2 16.78 -20.06 18.77
CA SER A 2 16.67 -20.51 17.38
C SER A 2 17.85 -19.93 16.61
N LYS A 3 18.71 -20.80 16.05
CA LYS A 3 19.78 -20.37 15.14
C LYS A 3 19.08 -19.75 13.92
N ILE A 4 19.29 -18.46 13.69
CA ILE A 4 18.95 -17.83 12.41
C ILE A 4 19.65 -18.67 11.34
N PRO A 5 18.91 -19.27 10.38
CA PRO A 5 19.54 -20.06 9.33
C PRO A 5 20.53 -19.15 8.61
N GLU A 6 21.76 -19.64 8.46
CA GLU A 6 22.79 -18.98 7.70
C GLU A 6 22.20 -18.63 6.32
N PHE A 7 22.13 -17.36 5.99
CA PHE A 7 21.54 -16.87 4.74
C PHE A 7 22.40 -17.48 3.62
N ARG A 8 21.98 -18.61 3.11
CA ARG A 8 22.69 -19.26 2.01
C ARG A 8 22.79 -18.22 0.91
N LYS A 9 24.01 -17.87 0.53
CA LYS A 9 24.34 -16.99 -0.60
C LYS A 9 23.94 -17.67 -1.92
N GLN A 10 22.65 -17.97 -2.05
CA GLN A 10 22.11 -18.51 -3.28
C GLN A 10 21.99 -17.34 -4.24
N ARG A 11 22.81 -17.34 -5.27
CA ARG A 11 22.66 -16.36 -6.36
C ARG A 11 21.39 -16.72 -7.13
N LEU A 12 20.44 -15.84 -7.09
CA LEU A 12 19.25 -15.95 -7.94
C LEU A 12 19.65 -15.53 -9.35
N GLU A 13 19.28 -16.36 -10.32
CA GLU A 13 19.57 -16.12 -11.73
C GLU A 13 18.28 -15.80 -12.49
N ILE A 14 18.36 -14.79 -13.36
CA ILE A 14 17.25 -14.44 -14.26
C ILE A 14 17.40 -15.27 -15.51
N VAL A 15 16.36 -16.07 -15.81
CA VAL A 15 16.28 -16.91 -17.00
C VAL A 15 15.02 -16.54 -17.77
N TYR A 16 15.16 -16.21 -19.06
CA TYR A 16 14.02 -16.00 -19.95
C TYR A 16 13.39 -17.35 -20.28
N ARG A 17 12.07 -17.42 -20.17
CA ARG A 17 11.31 -18.65 -20.45
C ARG A 17 10.10 -18.37 -21.30
N PRO A 18 9.77 -19.30 -22.23
CA PRO A 18 8.53 -19.22 -22.98
C PRO A 18 7.32 -19.08 -22.03
N ILE A 19 6.44 -18.13 -22.33
CA ILE A 19 5.23 -17.87 -21.52
C ILE A 19 4.34 -19.12 -21.41
N ASP A 20 4.31 -19.93 -22.46
CA ASP A 20 3.45 -21.12 -22.54
C ASP A 20 3.95 -22.27 -21.65
N GLU A 21 5.22 -22.27 -21.26
CA GLU A 21 5.75 -23.22 -20.27
C GLU A 21 5.36 -22.85 -18.84
N LEU A 22 5.01 -21.59 -18.59
CA LEU A 22 4.67 -21.11 -17.26
C LEU A 22 3.24 -21.51 -16.89
N LYS A 23 3.10 -22.17 -15.74
CA LYS A 23 1.84 -22.65 -15.22
C LYS A 23 1.27 -21.64 -14.22
N PRO A 24 0.08 -21.04 -14.48
CA PRO A 24 -0.59 -20.22 -13.49
C PRO A 24 -0.90 -21.03 -12.24
N ASP A 25 -0.66 -20.45 -11.06
CA ASP A 25 -1.06 -21.08 -9.81
C ASP A 25 -2.59 -21.00 -9.65
N LEU A 26 -3.27 -22.12 -9.84
CA LEU A 26 -4.73 -22.24 -9.66
C LEU A 26 -5.17 -22.10 -8.20
N ALA A 27 -4.25 -22.26 -7.24
CA ALA A 27 -4.49 -22.08 -5.81
C ALA A 27 -4.15 -20.65 -5.33
N ASN A 28 -3.78 -19.73 -6.25
CA ASN A 28 -3.49 -18.36 -5.90
C ASN A 28 -4.75 -17.65 -5.37
N ALA A 29 -4.71 -17.27 -4.10
CA ALA A 29 -5.81 -16.56 -3.45
C ALA A 29 -6.03 -15.14 -4.00
N ARG A 30 -5.03 -14.55 -4.69
CA ARG A 30 -5.14 -13.21 -5.26
C ARG A 30 -5.80 -13.26 -6.63
N LEU A 31 -6.95 -12.60 -6.73
CA LEU A 31 -7.69 -12.46 -7.98
C LEU A 31 -7.22 -11.22 -8.75
N HIS A 32 -7.05 -11.38 -10.03
CA HIS A 32 -6.71 -10.28 -10.95
C HIS A 32 -7.89 -9.96 -11.85
N SER A 33 -8.40 -8.73 -11.78
CA SER A 33 -9.46 -8.28 -12.69
C SER A 33 -8.91 -8.12 -14.12
N LYS A 34 -9.79 -8.24 -15.10
CA LYS A 34 -9.43 -7.99 -16.52
C LYS A 34 -8.88 -6.57 -16.71
N GLU A 35 -9.39 -5.62 -15.95
CA GLU A 35 -8.92 -4.23 -15.98
C GLU A 35 -7.50 -4.10 -15.46
N GLN A 36 -7.20 -4.70 -14.30
CA GLN A 36 -5.84 -4.72 -13.76
C GLN A 36 -4.85 -5.36 -14.74
N ILE A 37 -5.23 -6.47 -15.41
CA ILE A 37 -4.37 -7.10 -16.40
C ILE A 37 -4.13 -6.16 -17.61
N ARG A 38 -5.14 -5.38 -18.05
CA ARG A 38 -4.96 -4.35 -19.08
C ARG A 38 -4.01 -3.24 -18.66
N LYS A 39 -4.11 -2.76 -17.40
CA LYS A 39 -3.17 -1.77 -16.84
C LYS A 39 -1.74 -2.33 -16.81
N LEU A 40 -1.57 -3.58 -16.37
CA LEU A 40 -0.27 -4.27 -16.41
C LEU A 40 0.27 -4.44 -17.84
N LYS A 41 -0.59 -4.78 -18.80
CA LYS A 41 -0.22 -4.83 -20.23
C LYS A 41 0.33 -3.48 -20.68
N LYS A 42 -0.39 -2.36 -20.48
CA LYS A 42 0.06 -1.01 -20.85
C LYS A 42 1.42 -0.69 -20.24
N SER A 43 1.60 -0.99 -18.96
CA SER A 43 2.85 -0.77 -18.24
C SER A 43 4.01 -1.59 -18.85
N ILE A 44 3.76 -2.86 -19.18
CA ILE A 44 4.77 -3.73 -19.82
C ILE A 44 5.10 -3.25 -21.23
N GLU A 45 4.13 -2.80 -22.02
CA GLU A 45 4.36 -2.24 -23.36
C GLU A 45 5.22 -0.97 -23.32
N THR A 46 5.09 -0.17 -22.27
CA THR A 46 5.83 1.09 -22.13
C THR A 46 7.22 0.87 -21.52
N PHE A 47 7.31 0.12 -20.42
CA PHE A 47 8.54 -0.02 -19.65
C PHE A 47 9.28 -1.33 -19.89
N GLY A 48 8.65 -2.29 -20.55
CA GLY A 48 9.13 -3.66 -20.65
C GLY A 48 8.76 -4.50 -19.42
N PHE A 49 9.07 -5.79 -19.49
CA PHE A 49 8.89 -6.72 -18.37
C PHE A 49 10.11 -6.67 -17.44
N ILE A 50 10.18 -5.66 -16.57
CA ILE A 50 11.38 -5.36 -15.76
C ILE A 50 11.47 -6.24 -14.51
N VAL A 51 10.34 -6.54 -13.84
CA VAL A 51 10.31 -7.30 -12.59
C VAL A 51 10.05 -8.77 -12.89
N PRO A 52 11.03 -9.69 -12.74
CA PRO A 52 10.88 -11.09 -13.08
C PRO A 52 9.72 -11.77 -12.37
N ALA A 53 9.13 -12.79 -13.00
CA ALA A 53 8.21 -13.69 -12.34
C ALA A 53 8.98 -14.72 -11.51
N LEU A 54 8.48 -15.06 -10.33
CA LEU A 54 9.07 -16.10 -9.49
C LEU A 54 8.36 -17.42 -9.77
N VAL A 55 9.14 -18.49 -9.97
CA VAL A 55 8.62 -19.81 -10.32
C VAL A 55 9.26 -20.90 -9.44
N ASP A 56 8.55 -22.00 -9.27
CA ASP A 56 9.10 -23.20 -8.64
C ASP A 56 9.86 -24.11 -9.66
N ALA A 57 10.28 -25.28 -9.20
CA ALA A 57 11.01 -26.24 -10.03
C ALA A 57 10.18 -26.78 -11.22
N GLU A 58 8.86 -26.85 -11.08
CA GLU A 58 7.88 -27.32 -12.05
C GLU A 58 7.32 -26.21 -12.94
N LEU A 59 7.87 -24.97 -12.85
CA LEU A 59 7.45 -23.75 -13.53
C LEU A 59 6.04 -23.26 -13.16
N ASN A 60 5.55 -23.63 -11.97
CA ASN A 60 4.37 -22.97 -11.43
C ASN A 60 4.73 -21.54 -10.97
N ILE A 61 3.89 -20.57 -11.29
CA ILE A 61 4.14 -19.17 -10.95
C ILE A 61 3.83 -18.95 -9.47
N VAL A 62 4.86 -18.71 -8.67
CA VAL A 62 4.78 -18.41 -7.24
C VAL A 62 4.39 -16.95 -7.01
N ALA A 63 4.99 -16.03 -7.78
CA ALA A 63 4.65 -14.61 -7.74
C ALA A 63 4.74 -13.96 -9.14
N GLY A 64 3.83 -13.02 -9.42
CA GLY A 64 3.79 -12.31 -10.70
C GLY A 64 2.75 -12.84 -11.69
N ASN A 65 1.76 -13.63 -11.26
CA ASN A 65 0.68 -14.14 -12.12
C ASN A 65 0.03 -13.05 -12.98
N GLY A 66 -0.30 -11.89 -12.40
CA GLY A 66 -0.87 -10.77 -13.13
C GLY A 66 0.07 -10.21 -14.19
N ARG A 67 1.37 -10.09 -13.91
CA ARG A 67 2.38 -9.61 -14.88
C ARG A 67 2.52 -10.59 -16.06
N VAL A 68 2.60 -11.88 -15.78
CA VAL A 68 2.67 -12.90 -16.85
C VAL A 68 1.40 -12.87 -17.71
N ALA A 69 0.21 -12.72 -17.11
CA ALA A 69 -1.03 -12.56 -17.85
C ALA A 69 -1.04 -11.27 -18.69
N GLY A 70 -0.52 -10.15 -18.17
CA GLY A 70 -0.36 -8.90 -18.90
C GLY A 70 0.59 -9.04 -20.09
N ALA A 71 1.74 -9.69 -19.90
CA ALA A 71 2.71 -9.95 -20.96
C ALA A 71 2.14 -10.87 -22.07
N ARG A 72 1.40 -11.92 -21.68
CA ARG A 72 0.69 -12.78 -22.64
C ARG A 72 -0.33 -11.98 -23.45
N MET A 73 -1.07 -11.07 -22.81
CA MET A 73 -2.01 -10.17 -23.50
C MET A 73 -1.29 -9.16 -24.40
N ALA A 74 -0.05 -8.77 -24.09
CA ALA A 74 0.79 -7.90 -24.90
C ALA A 74 1.47 -8.64 -26.07
N GLY A 75 1.36 -9.98 -26.14
CA GLY A 75 1.94 -10.79 -27.23
C GLY A 75 3.42 -11.15 -27.03
N HIS A 76 3.93 -11.04 -25.79
CA HIS A 76 5.29 -11.52 -25.50
C HIS A 76 5.35 -13.05 -25.60
N SER A 77 6.39 -13.57 -26.24
CA SER A 77 6.64 -15.01 -26.34
C SER A 77 7.38 -15.57 -25.13
N GLU A 78 8.20 -14.72 -24.48
CA GLU A 78 9.00 -15.09 -23.31
C GLU A 78 9.03 -13.99 -22.26
N VAL A 79 9.30 -14.35 -21.02
CA VAL A 79 9.43 -13.42 -19.91
C VAL A 79 10.59 -13.81 -18.98
N PRO A 80 11.23 -12.82 -18.30
CA PRO A 80 12.25 -13.11 -17.32
C PRO A 80 11.63 -13.78 -16.09
N THR A 81 12.27 -14.86 -15.64
CA THR A 81 11.88 -15.63 -14.47
C THR A 81 13.05 -15.83 -13.52
N VAL A 82 12.74 -16.03 -12.24
CA VAL A 82 13.68 -16.46 -11.22
C VAL A 82 13.14 -17.72 -10.56
N ARG A 83 13.97 -18.76 -10.48
CA ARG A 83 13.57 -20.04 -9.89
C ARG A 83 13.88 -20.12 -8.41
N LEU A 84 12.92 -20.59 -7.62
CA LEU A 84 12.99 -20.68 -6.16
C LEU A 84 13.19 -22.16 -5.70
N ASP A 85 14.30 -22.77 -6.11
CA ASP A 85 14.61 -24.20 -5.83
C ASP A 85 14.95 -24.49 -4.36
N HIS A 86 15.25 -23.45 -3.59
CA HIS A 86 15.72 -23.58 -2.21
C HIS A 86 14.60 -23.59 -1.17
N LEU A 87 13.36 -23.32 -1.60
CA LEU A 87 12.20 -23.28 -0.72
C LEU A 87 11.42 -24.59 -0.78
N SER A 88 11.02 -25.08 0.40
CA SER A 88 10.09 -26.19 0.47
C SER A 88 8.70 -25.81 -0.04
N PRO A 89 7.84 -26.79 -0.41
CA PRO A 89 6.46 -26.48 -0.86
C PRO A 89 5.67 -25.65 0.16
N ALA A 90 5.85 -25.89 1.45
CA ALA A 90 5.21 -25.12 2.51
C ALA A 90 5.72 -23.66 2.56
N GLN A 91 7.03 -23.47 2.37
CA GLN A 91 7.62 -22.13 2.31
C GLN A 91 7.18 -21.36 1.06
N LEU A 92 7.08 -22.02 -0.11
CA LEU A 92 6.57 -21.40 -1.34
C LEU A 92 5.14 -20.90 -1.14
N ARG A 93 4.25 -21.72 -0.56
CA ARG A 93 2.87 -21.31 -0.26
C ARG A 93 2.80 -20.14 0.73
N ALA A 94 3.58 -20.20 1.80
CA ALA A 94 3.66 -19.11 2.77
C ALA A 94 4.21 -17.83 2.13
N PHE A 95 5.23 -17.93 1.28
CA PHE A 95 5.81 -16.82 0.54
C PHE A 95 4.79 -16.17 -0.41
N THR A 96 4.03 -16.97 -1.17
CA THR A 96 2.96 -16.44 -2.06
C THR A 96 1.95 -15.57 -1.29
N ILE A 97 1.54 -16.01 -0.10
CA ILE A 97 0.63 -15.23 0.76
C ILE A 97 1.33 -13.97 1.28
N ALA A 98 2.56 -14.10 1.77
CA ALA A 98 3.32 -12.99 2.34
C ALA A 98 3.60 -11.88 1.30
N ASP A 99 4.06 -12.25 0.09
CA ASP A 99 4.34 -11.32 -1.01
C ASP A 99 3.11 -10.47 -1.37
N ASN A 100 1.96 -11.13 -1.46
CA ASN A 100 0.68 -10.44 -1.71
C ASN A 100 0.30 -9.54 -0.54
N ARG A 101 0.33 -10.05 0.71
CA ARG A 101 -0.15 -9.32 1.89
C ARG A 101 0.75 -8.15 2.25
N LEU A 102 2.06 -8.31 2.20
CA LEU A 102 3.01 -7.24 2.54
C LEU A 102 2.91 -6.07 1.55
N SER A 103 2.64 -6.35 0.27
CA SER A 103 2.39 -5.29 -0.73
C SER A 103 1.15 -4.45 -0.42
N GLU A 104 0.13 -5.04 0.24
CA GLU A 104 -1.10 -4.34 0.63
C GLU A 104 -0.95 -3.47 1.89
N LEU A 105 0.06 -3.73 2.71
CA LEU A 105 0.29 -2.96 3.95
C LEU A 105 0.95 -1.60 3.70
N ALA A 106 1.55 -1.41 2.53
CA ALA A 106 2.15 -0.14 2.16
C ALA A 106 1.05 0.88 1.78
N THR A 107 1.27 2.13 2.16
CA THR A 107 0.40 3.26 1.81
C THR A 107 1.21 4.31 1.05
N TRP A 108 0.54 5.16 0.31
CA TRP A 108 1.17 6.28 -0.37
C TRP A 108 1.28 7.50 0.56
N ASP A 109 2.38 8.23 0.44
CA ASP A 109 2.41 9.64 0.82
C ASP A 109 1.67 10.42 -0.28
N ASP A 110 0.41 10.78 -0.04
CA ASP A 110 -0.45 11.38 -1.05
C ASP A 110 0.10 12.70 -1.57
N ARG A 111 0.77 13.50 -0.72
CA ARG A 111 1.38 14.76 -1.13
C ARG A 111 2.56 14.53 -2.07
N LEU A 112 3.44 13.61 -1.70
CA LEU A 112 4.61 13.29 -2.51
C LEU A 112 4.22 12.63 -3.83
N LEU A 113 3.24 11.73 -3.80
CA LEU A 113 2.70 11.10 -5.00
C LEU A 113 2.09 12.14 -5.95
N ALA A 114 1.25 13.05 -5.43
CA ALA A 114 0.64 14.10 -6.23
C ALA A 114 1.70 15.04 -6.84
N GLN A 115 2.77 15.37 -6.08
CA GLN A 115 3.88 16.17 -6.60
C GLN A 115 4.59 15.45 -7.75
N GLN A 116 4.90 14.16 -7.60
CA GLN A 116 5.56 13.37 -8.65
C GLN A 116 4.69 13.27 -9.91
N LEU A 117 3.38 13.04 -9.76
CA LEU A 117 2.45 13.00 -10.89
C LEU A 117 2.36 14.35 -11.61
N LYS A 118 2.37 15.45 -10.85
CA LYS A 118 2.41 16.81 -11.41
C LYS A 118 3.70 17.05 -12.18
N ASP A 119 4.84 16.72 -11.59
CA ASP A 119 6.14 16.92 -12.24
C ASP A 119 6.21 16.13 -13.54
N LEU A 120 5.75 14.86 -13.53
CA LEU A 120 5.66 14.05 -14.73
C LEU A 120 4.71 14.62 -15.77
N SER A 121 3.57 15.21 -15.38
CA SER A 121 2.61 15.83 -16.30
C SER A 121 3.14 17.05 -17.04
N LEU A 122 4.16 17.71 -16.47
CA LEU A 122 4.82 18.87 -17.09
C LEU A 122 5.94 18.47 -18.07
N LEU A 123 6.34 17.20 -18.07
CA LEU A 123 7.34 16.68 -19.01
C LEU A 123 6.65 16.30 -20.34
N GLY A 124 7.35 16.51 -21.45
CA GLY A 124 6.91 16.07 -22.77
C GLY A 124 7.08 14.55 -22.92
N LEU A 125 6.26 13.77 -22.22
CA LEU A 125 6.32 12.32 -22.24
C LEU A 125 5.78 11.77 -23.57
N ASP A 126 6.38 10.70 -24.08
CA ASP A 126 5.93 9.94 -25.24
C ASP A 126 4.91 8.84 -24.87
N PHE A 127 4.51 8.78 -23.60
CA PHE A 127 3.54 7.82 -23.07
C PHE A 127 2.52 8.50 -22.15
N SER A 128 1.38 7.85 -21.95
CA SER A 128 0.33 8.32 -21.03
C SER A 128 0.70 8.01 -19.57
N LEU A 129 0.41 8.94 -18.64
CA LEU A 129 0.57 8.71 -17.20
C LEU A 129 -0.29 7.57 -16.66
N GLU A 130 -1.31 7.12 -17.38
CA GLU A 130 -2.11 5.94 -17.01
C GLU A 130 -1.30 4.64 -16.91
N VAL A 131 -0.09 4.59 -17.50
CA VAL A 131 0.81 3.44 -17.38
C VAL A 131 1.29 3.21 -15.93
N THR A 132 1.17 4.23 -15.08
CA THR A 132 1.42 4.13 -13.64
C THR A 132 0.36 3.32 -12.90
N GLY A 133 -0.79 3.07 -13.55
CA GLY A 133 -1.93 2.36 -12.98
C GLY A 133 -3.05 3.26 -12.48
N PHE A 134 -2.81 4.55 -12.30
CA PHE A 134 -3.83 5.56 -11.98
C PHE A 134 -4.60 5.94 -13.25
N GLU A 135 -5.85 6.36 -13.10
CA GLU A 135 -6.64 6.92 -14.19
C GLU A 135 -6.42 8.44 -14.28
N MET A 136 -6.56 9.02 -15.48
CA MET A 136 -6.33 10.46 -15.66
C MET A 136 -7.16 11.32 -14.70
N ALA A 137 -8.44 10.99 -14.51
CA ALA A 137 -9.30 11.70 -13.56
C ALA A 137 -8.78 11.61 -12.10
N GLU A 138 -8.23 10.48 -11.70
CA GLU A 138 -7.63 10.29 -10.38
C GLU A 138 -6.32 11.10 -10.25
N ILE A 139 -5.52 11.14 -11.30
CA ILE A 139 -4.28 11.94 -11.37
C ILE A 139 -4.61 13.42 -11.22
N ASP A 140 -5.60 13.92 -11.96
CA ASP A 140 -6.02 15.32 -11.93
C ASP A 140 -6.51 15.71 -10.53
N LEU A 141 -7.33 14.89 -9.90
CA LEU A 141 -7.81 15.12 -8.52
C LEU A 141 -6.67 15.17 -7.50
N ARG A 142 -5.68 14.27 -7.63
CA ARG A 142 -4.51 14.26 -6.74
C ARG A 142 -3.65 15.51 -6.93
N ILE A 143 -3.42 15.93 -8.17
CA ILE A 143 -2.69 17.18 -8.46
C ILE A 143 -3.43 18.39 -7.94
N GLU A 144 -4.76 18.43 -8.08
CA GLU A 144 -5.57 19.52 -7.58
C GLU A 144 -5.54 19.63 -6.05
N SER A 145 -5.47 18.49 -5.34
CA SER A 145 -5.35 18.46 -3.89
C SER A 145 -4.12 19.19 -3.36
N LEU A 146 -3.01 19.26 -4.15
CA LEU A 146 -1.83 20.04 -3.78
C LEU A 146 -2.12 21.53 -3.65
N LYS A 147 -3.04 22.08 -4.44
CA LYS A 147 -3.40 23.51 -4.39
C LYS A 147 -4.07 23.84 -3.05
N ASN A 148 -4.90 22.91 -2.56
CA ASN A 148 -5.61 23.08 -1.29
C ASN A 148 -4.69 22.97 -0.07
N LEU A 149 -3.61 22.18 -0.18
CA LEU A 149 -2.60 22.02 0.89
C LEU A 149 -1.63 23.20 0.97
N THR A 150 -1.53 24.03 -0.07
CA THR A 150 -0.64 25.20 -0.13
C THR A 150 -1.34 26.52 0.14
N GLN A 151 -2.67 26.55 0.16
CA GLN A 151 -3.41 27.72 0.62
C GLN A 151 -3.62 27.59 2.13
N PRO A 152 -3.28 28.63 2.93
CA PRO A 152 -3.79 28.72 4.28
C PRO A 152 -5.32 28.63 4.21
N ASN A 153 -5.91 27.87 5.11
CA ASN A 153 -7.36 27.73 5.19
C ASN A 153 -7.93 29.05 5.72
N ASP A 154 -7.97 30.07 4.85
CA ASP A 154 -8.55 31.39 5.12
C ASP A 154 -10.08 31.39 4.80
N ASP A 155 -10.77 30.30 5.16
CA ASP A 155 -12.22 30.33 5.15
C ASP A 155 -12.65 31.20 6.35
N PRO A 156 -13.32 32.36 6.12
CA PRO A 156 -13.81 33.21 7.21
C PRO A 156 -14.74 32.46 8.17
N ALA A 157 -15.32 31.32 7.75
CA ALA A 157 -16.16 30.49 8.58
C ALA A 157 -15.33 29.66 9.62
N ASP A 158 -14.03 29.43 9.37
CA ASP A 158 -13.12 28.74 10.29
C ASP A 158 -12.43 29.69 11.27
N ALA A 159 -12.65 31.01 11.12
CA ALA A 159 -12.14 31.98 12.07
C ALA A 159 -12.84 31.78 13.44
N LEU A 160 -12.08 31.34 14.43
CA LEU A 160 -12.61 31.28 15.80
C LEU A 160 -13.08 32.66 16.18
N PRO A 161 -14.36 32.86 16.63
CA PRO A 161 -14.83 34.12 17.11
C PRO A 161 -13.94 34.60 18.25
N GLU A 162 -13.55 35.86 18.21
CA GLU A 162 -12.79 36.48 19.29
C GLU A 162 -13.54 36.25 20.61
N LEU A 163 -12.84 35.67 21.59
CA LEU A 163 -13.41 35.51 22.91
C LEU A 163 -13.74 36.88 23.47
N PRO A 164 -14.98 37.12 23.93
CA PRO A 164 -15.33 38.41 24.51
C PRO A 164 -14.42 38.74 25.70
N ALA A 165 -13.87 39.94 25.71
CA ALA A 165 -12.94 40.43 26.75
C ALA A 165 -13.53 40.40 28.18
N ASN A 166 -14.81 40.15 28.32
CA ASN A 166 -15.49 40.08 29.59
C ASN A 166 -15.60 38.62 30.08
N PRO A 167 -15.29 38.34 31.32
CA PRO A 167 -15.48 37.01 31.90
C PRO A 167 -16.97 36.62 31.84
N PRO A 168 -17.30 35.35 31.56
CA PRO A 168 -18.67 34.91 31.43
C PRO A 168 -19.46 35.16 32.72
N LEU A 169 -20.63 35.79 32.57
CA LEU A 169 -21.52 36.19 33.67
C LEU A 169 -22.15 35.01 34.44
N SER A 170 -21.99 33.79 33.97
CA SER A 170 -22.54 32.58 34.61
C SER A 170 -21.53 31.83 35.45
N ARG A 171 -21.13 32.36 36.60
CA ARG A 171 -20.34 31.65 37.62
C ARG A 171 -21.12 30.58 38.38
N SER A 172 -22.48 30.57 38.30
CA SER A 172 -23.31 29.68 39.11
C SER A 172 -23.46 28.25 38.60
N ALA A 173 -23.16 27.99 37.34
CA ALA A 173 -23.34 26.64 36.77
C ALA A 173 -22.13 25.71 36.96
N ILE A 174 -20.95 26.23 37.32
CA ILE A 174 -19.72 25.43 37.40
C ILE A 174 -19.54 24.82 38.81
N CYS A 175 -20.26 25.35 39.82
CA CYS A 175 -20.11 24.88 41.20
C CYS A 175 -20.79 23.51 41.47
N GLY A 176 -21.68 23.03 40.59
CA GLY A 176 -22.38 21.75 40.81
C GLY A 176 -21.58 20.51 40.40
N CYS A 177 -20.62 20.63 39.50
CA CYS A 177 -19.87 19.46 38.98
C CYS A 177 -18.59 19.14 39.77
N SER A 178 -18.03 20.11 40.53
CA SER A 178 -16.80 19.86 41.30
C SER A 178 -17.01 18.96 42.51
N ALA A 179 -18.20 19.00 43.12
CA ALA A 179 -18.48 18.17 44.31
C ALA A 179 -18.66 16.68 43.99
N THR A 180 -19.14 16.36 42.78
CA THR A 180 -19.41 14.97 42.34
C THR A 180 -18.11 14.26 41.93
N ILE A 181 -17.14 14.98 41.38
CA ILE A 181 -15.85 14.40 40.98
C ILE A 181 -14.95 14.14 42.22
N ALA A 182 -14.99 15.00 43.19
CA ALA A 182 -14.23 14.81 44.43
C ALA A 182 -14.69 13.60 45.26
N SER A 183 -16.01 13.31 45.28
CA SER A 183 -16.55 12.14 45.97
C SER A 183 -16.22 10.81 45.25
N TYR A 184 -16.03 10.82 43.93
CA TYR A 184 -15.67 9.63 43.17
C TYR A 184 -14.17 9.27 43.30
N ALA A 185 -13.30 10.26 43.47
CA ALA A 185 -11.89 10.03 43.70
C ALA A 185 -11.58 9.49 45.11
N ALA A 186 -12.35 9.91 46.12
CA ALA A 186 -12.19 9.42 47.51
C ALA A 186 -12.68 7.96 47.69
N ALA A 187 -13.62 7.50 46.90
CA ALA A 187 -14.13 6.13 47.00
C ALA A 187 -13.19 5.05 46.41
N ARG A 188 -12.19 5.45 45.61
CA ARG A 188 -11.22 4.50 44.98
C ARG A 188 -10.00 4.16 45.85
N SER A 189 -9.74 4.90 46.92
CA SER A 189 -8.56 4.66 47.78
C SER A 189 -8.83 3.72 48.96
N MET A 190 -9.99 3.09 49.07
CA MET A 190 -10.34 2.15 50.14
C MET A 190 -10.66 0.72 49.64
N LEU A 191 -9.94 0.18 48.66
CA LEU A 191 -9.98 -1.24 48.40
C LEU A 191 -8.79 -1.92 49.07
N PRO A 192 -9.02 -2.89 50.00
CA PRO A 192 -7.94 -3.59 50.70
C PRO A 192 -7.20 -4.53 49.72
N LEU A 193 -5.87 -4.52 49.85
CA LEU A 193 -4.98 -5.51 49.20
C LEU A 193 -5.29 -6.90 49.80
N LEU A 194 -5.70 -7.84 48.96
CA LEU A 194 -5.76 -9.26 49.27
C LEU A 194 -4.33 -9.81 49.37
N PRO A 195 -4.00 -10.63 50.40
CA PRO A 195 -2.69 -11.29 50.50
C PRO A 195 -2.56 -12.43 49.49
N ARG A 196 -1.29 -12.73 49.11
CA ARG A 196 -0.90 -13.84 48.26
C ARG A 196 -1.14 -15.19 48.94
#